data_18d579eee18f650bfded4f250258ae5b
#
_entry.id   18d579eee18f650bfded4f250258ae5b
#
_cell.length_a   1.000
_cell.length_b   1.000
_cell.length_c   1.000
_cell.angle_alpha   90.00
_cell.angle_beta   90.00
_cell.angle_gamma   90.00
#
_symmetry.space_group_name_H-M   'P 1'
#
loop_
_entity.id
_entity.type
_entity.pdbx_description
1 polymer ?
#
loop_
_entity_poly.entity_id
_entity_poly.type
_entity_poly.pdbx_seq_one_letter_code
_entity_poly.pdbx_strand_id
1 'polypeptide(L)'
;MPTALRLNMTGHSDEPSLESARYRAAIEMAGFAEENGFGVISVEEHHVAENGWLPSPLTLAGAIIGRTESIAVSCAALLITLYEPVRLAEDIAVLDLASGGRFSFVAGLGYRPKEYAALDKNWEARGKQMDHTIETLLKAWSGERFEYNGHDIRVTPVPVSKPHPPFAIGGMSRAAARRAARFGLPFYLPMDMPELAELYRSELERLGKQGVVTQPAEGNSMIFLDEDPERAWHELAPYFLREGQEYSDWKREGVPRPGEQPVVGIDDLRSQKRYEILTPAECVARIRASGPDSTVCLHPLCGGIPIDRAWQGLELYKNRVLPALPAA
;
A
#
# COMPACT_ATOMS: atom_id res chain seq x y z
N MET A 1 -3.15 -2.66 17.72
CA MET A 1 -1.78 -3.20 17.62
C MET A 1 -1.24 -3.00 16.20
N PRO A 2 0.05 -2.81 16.03
CA PRO A 2 0.61 -2.49 14.73
C PRO A 2 0.80 -3.74 13.85
N THR A 3 -0.27 -4.39 13.43
CA THR A 3 -0.21 -5.51 12.49
C THR A 3 -1.01 -5.17 11.26
N ALA A 4 -0.40 -5.29 10.09
CA ALA A 4 -1.02 -5.07 8.80
C ALA A 4 -1.16 -6.38 8.03
N LEU A 5 -2.22 -6.49 7.25
CA LEU A 5 -2.38 -7.51 6.22
C LEU A 5 -2.17 -6.85 4.86
N ARG A 6 -1.18 -7.32 4.09
CA ARG A 6 -0.89 -6.82 2.75
C ARG A 6 -1.47 -7.75 1.69
N LEU A 7 -2.17 -7.16 0.73
CA LEU A 7 -2.86 -7.86 -0.36
C LEU A 7 -2.52 -7.17 -1.70
N ASN A 8 -1.42 -7.57 -2.34
CA ASN A 8 -1.02 -7.05 -3.65
C ASN A 8 -1.42 -7.96 -4.82
N MET A 9 -1.97 -9.13 -4.53
CA MET A 9 -2.51 -10.13 -5.46
C MET A 9 -1.51 -10.70 -6.48
N THR A 10 -0.20 -10.54 -6.28
CA THR A 10 0.83 -11.11 -7.16
C THR A 10 0.75 -12.62 -7.28
N GLY A 11 1.20 -13.17 -8.41
CA GLY A 11 1.19 -14.62 -8.68
C GLY A 11 -0.01 -15.07 -9.50
N HIS A 12 -0.26 -14.36 -10.62
CA HIS A 12 -1.30 -14.68 -11.58
C HIS A 12 -1.31 -16.16 -12.01
N SER A 13 -2.51 -16.69 -12.18
CA SER A 13 -2.78 -17.99 -12.78
C SER A 13 -3.68 -17.83 -14.01
N ASP A 14 -3.34 -18.51 -15.09
CA ASP A 14 -4.19 -18.58 -16.29
C ASP A 14 -5.48 -19.38 -16.08
N GLU A 15 -5.64 -20.01 -14.91
CA GLU A 15 -6.87 -20.71 -14.52
C GLU A 15 -7.85 -19.75 -13.82
N PRO A 16 -8.98 -19.37 -14.47
CA PRO A 16 -9.91 -18.37 -13.92
C PRO A 16 -10.56 -18.79 -12.61
N SER A 17 -10.75 -20.08 -12.37
CA SER A 17 -11.30 -20.61 -11.13
C SER A 17 -10.36 -20.38 -9.95
N LEU A 18 -9.06 -20.55 -10.16
CA LEU A 18 -8.02 -20.31 -9.15
C LEU A 18 -7.89 -18.80 -8.86
N GLU A 19 -7.87 -17.95 -9.89
CA GLU A 19 -7.87 -16.51 -9.70
C GLU A 19 -9.10 -16.02 -8.91
N SER A 20 -10.29 -16.50 -9.29
CA SER A 20 -11.51 -16.18 -8.56
C SER A 20 -11.43 -16.62 -7.08
N ALA A 21 -10.88 -17.80 -6.81
CA ALA A 21 -10.68 -18.29 -5.45
C ALA A 21 -9.70 -17.41 -4.65
N ARG A 22 -8.62 -16.93 -5.27
CA ARG A 22 -7.64 -16.04 -4.63
C ARG A 22 -8.24 -14.70 -4.24
N TYR A 23 -9.02 -14.04 -5.12
CA TYR A 23 -9.71 -12.80 -4.78
C TYR A 23 -10.74 -12.99 -3.65
N ARG A 24 -11.49 -14.09 -3.65
CA ARG A 24 -12.38 -14.42 -2.54
C ARG A 24 -11.61 -14.66 -1.25
N ALA A 25 -10.51 -15.41 -1.31
CA ALA A 25 -9.65 -15.63 -0.13
C ALA A 25 -9.10 -14.31 0.43
N ALA A 26 -8.69 -13.38 -0.41
CA ALA A 26 -8.22 -12.06 0.02
C ALA A 26 -9.29 -11.30 0.82
N ILE A 27 -10.55 -11.32 0.36
CA ILE A 27 -11.67 -10.68 1.06
C ILE A 27 -11.95 -11.38 2.40
N GLU A 28 -11.93 -12.70 2.45
CA GLU A 28 -12.12 -13.46 3.70
C GLU A 28 -10.95 -13.25 4.68
N MET A 29 -9.72 -13.19 4.18
CA MET A 29 -8.54 -12.87 4.99
C MET A 29 -8.62 -11.46 5.59
N ALA A 30 -9.26 -10.51 4.91
CA ALA A 30 -9.51 -9.19 5.46
C ALA A 30 -10.49 -9.23 6.65
N GLY A 31 -11.58 -10.01 6.55
CA GLY A 31 -12.49 -10.25 7.69
C GLY A 31 -11.78 -10.95 8.85
N PHE A 32 -10.98 -11.97 8.55
CA PHE A 32 -10.15 -12.64 9.55
C PHE A 32 -9.20 -11.67 10.25
N ALA A 33 -8.55 -10.78 9.51
CA ALA A 33 -7.64 -9.79 10.07
C ALA A 33 -8.36 -8.86 11.06
N GLU A 34 -9.55 -8.39 10.72
CA GLU A 34 -10.38 -7.59 11.64
C GLU A 34 -10.72 -8.35 12.91
N GLU A 35 -11.23 -9.58 12.79
CA GLU A 35 -11.59 -10.44 13.92
C GLU A 35 -10.41 -10.77 14.84
N ASN A 36 -9.18 -10.70 14.33
CA ASN A 36 -7.95 -11.03 15.04
C ASN A 36 -7.08 -9.80 15.36
N GLY A 37 -7.67 -8.60 15.39
CA GLY A 37 -7.06 -7.40 15.93
C GLY A 37 -5.95 -6.78 15.07
N PHE A 38 -5.95 -7.02 13.76
CA PHE A 38 -5.09 -6.28 12.84
C PHE A 38 -5.53 -4.80 12.79
N GLY A 39 -4.57 -3.91 12.58
CA GLY A 39 -4.85 -2.47 12.53
C GLY A 39 -5.24 -1.98 11.13
N VAL A 40 -4.73 -2.62 10.07
CA VAL A 40 -4.94 -2.14 8.70
C VAL A 40 -4.83 -3.26 7.68
N ILE A 41 -5.67 -3.17 6.64
CA ILE A 41 -5.51 -3.90 5.37
C ILE A 41 -4.84 -2.97 4.38
N SER A 42 -3.72 -3.39 3.79
CA SER A 42 -3.02 -2.64 2.75
C SER A 42 -3.19 -3.31 1.40
N VAL A 43 -3.71 -2.55 0.43
CA VAL A 43 -3.69 -2.92 -0.99
C VAL A 43 -2.71 -2.01 -1.74
N GLU A 44 -2.29 -2.43 -2.92
CA GLU A 44 -1.32 -1.72 -3.75
C GLU A 44 -1.79 -1.65 -5.19
N GLU A 45 -1.10 -0.89 -6.04
CA GLU A 45 -1.49 -0.73 -7.44
C GLU A 45 -0.32 -0.86 -8.39
N HIS A 46 -0.47 -1.75 -9.37
CA HIS A 46 0.33 -1.76 -10.60
C HIS A 46 -0.51 -2.24 -11.78
N HIS A 47 -0.25 -1.66 -12.95
CA HIS A 47 -0.96 -2.00 -14.18
C HIS A 47 -0.08 -2.78 -15.15
N VAL A 48 -0.71 -3.52 -16.07
CA VAL A 48 -0.06 -4.35 -17.09
C VAL A 48 1.08 -5.21 -16.52
N ALA A 49 0.84 -5.74 -15.34
CA ALA A 49 1.74 -6.63 -14.62
C ALA A 49 1.40 -8.08 -14.97
N GLU A 50 2.31 -8.80 -15.61
CA GLU A 50 2.09 -10.18 -16.05
C GLU A 50 1.92 -11.15 -14.87
N ASN A 51 2.46 -10.80 -13.70
CA ASN A 51 2.26 -11.56 -12.47
C ASN A 51 0.93 -11.30 -11.76
N GLY A 52 0.02 -10.51 -12.35
CA GLY A 52 -1.29 -10.21 -11.78
C GLY A 52 -1.29 -9.25 -10.61
N TRP A 53 -0.23 -8.43 -10.44
CA TRP A 53 -0.25 -7.37 -9.41
C TRP A 53 -1.53 -6.56 -9.52
N LEU A 54 -2.15 -6.28 -8.40
CA LEU A 54 -3.50 -5.70 -8.32
C LEU A 54 -3.65 -4.43 -9.18
N PRO A 55 -4.47 -4.46 -10.24
CA PRO A 55 -4.65 -3.31 -11.13
C PRO A 55 -5.80 -2.39 -10.72
N SER A 56 -6.69 -2.84 -9.83
CA SER A 56 -7.90 -2.11 -9.42
C SER A 56 -8.03 -2.08 -7.90
N PRO A 57 -7.15 -1.34 -7.20
CA PRO A 57 -7.12 -1.36 -5.73
C PRO A 57 -8.39 -0.79 -5.11
N LEU A 58 -9.02 0.22 -5.72
CA LEU A 58 -10.27 0.79 -5.20
C LEU A 58 -11.43 -0.21 -5.26
N THR A 59 -11.47 -1.07 -6.28
CA THR A 59 -12.48 -2.14 -6.40
C THR A 59 -12.30 -3.19 -5.30
N LEU A 60 -11.07 -3.66 -5.06
CA LEU A 60 -10.79 -4.61 -3.98
C LEU A 60 -11.01 -3.97 -2.61
N ALA A 61 -10.59 -2.72 -2.42
CA ALA A 61 -10.85 -1.98 -1.19
C ALA A 61 -12.34 -1.86 -0.89
N GLY A 62 -13.17 -1.59 -1.91
CA GLY A 62 -14.63 -1.56 -1.76
C GLY A 62 -15.21 -2.91 -1.31
N ALA A 63 -14.74 -4.02 -1.88
CA ALA A 63 -15.15 -5.36 -1.47
C ALA A 63 -14.72 -5.67 -0.02
N ILE A 64 -13.50 -5.29 0.37
CA ILE A 64 -12.98 -5.43 1.73
C ILE A 64 -13.80 -4.57 2.71
N ILE A 65 -14.09 -3.31 2.37
CA ILE A 65 -14.92 -2.42 3.18
C ILE A 65 -16.32 -3.01 3.41
N GLY A 66 -16.90 -3.63 2.38
CA GLY A 66 -18.20 -4.30 2.49
C GLY A 66 -18.18 -5.57 3.34
N ARG A 67 -17.00 -6.19 3.55
CA ARG A 67 -16.81 -7.39 4.39
C ARG A 67 -16.46 -7.05 5.85
N THR A 68 -16.01 -5.83 6.11
CA THR A 68 -15.43 -5.39 7.40
C THR A 68 -16.17 -4.19 7.96
N GLU A 69 -16.15 -4.01 9.31
CA GLU A 69 -16.88 -2.94 9.99
C GLU A 69 -15.97 -1.86 10.60
N SER A 70 -14.77 -2.22 11.06
CA SER A 70 -13.93 -1.36 11.90
C SER A 70 -12.48 -1.18 11.42
N ILE A 71 -11.89 -2.20 10.78
CA ILE A 71 -10.48 -2.17 10.37
C ILE A 71 -10.22 -1.09 9.31
N ALA A 72 -9.09 -0.41 9.43
CA ALA A 72 -8.65 0.55 8.42
C ALA A 72 -8.28 -0.15 7.10
N VAL A 73 -8.59 0.49 5.98
CA VAL A 73 -8.22 0.02 4.64
C VAL A 73 -7.39 1.10 3.96
N SER A 74 -6.19 0.74 3.50
CA SER A 74 -5.26 1.69 2.88
C SER A 74 -4.81 1.22 1.51
N CYS A 75 -4.74 2.12 0.53
CA CYS A 75 -4.07 1.87 -0.74
C CYS A 75 -2.69 2.56 -0.75
N ALA A 76 -1.62 1.78 -0.62
CA ALA A 76 -0.26 2.31 -0.51
C ALA A 76 0.70 1.63 -1.51
N ALA A 77 0.88 2.25 -2.71
CA ALA A 77 0.35 3.55 -3.13
C ALA A 77 -0.76 3.42 -4.17
N LEU A 78 -1.64 4.44 -4.22
CA LEU A 78 -2.61 4.66 -5.30
C LEU A 78 -1.97 5.57 -6.35
N LEU A 79 -1.90 5.15 -7.62
CA LEU A 79 -1.23 5.87 -8.71
C LEU A 79 -2.14 6.94 -9.30
N ILE A 80 -2.42 8.00 -8.53
CA ILE A 80 -3.47 9.01 -8.82
C ILE A 80 -3.33 9.72 -10.17
N THR A 81 -2.15 9.68 -10.78
CA THR A 81 -1.89 10.26 -12.10
C THR A 81 -2.42 9.40 -13.26
N LEU A 82 -2.81 8.16 -12.99
CA LEU A 82 -3.35 7.25 -13.99
C LEU A 82 -4.88 7.33 -14.10
N TYR A 83 -5.52 8.08 -13.20
CA TYR A 83 -6.97 8.28 -13.16
C TYR A 83 -7.39 9.62 -13.78
N GLU A 84 -8.70 9.74 -14.08
CA GLU A 84 -9.34 11.03 -14.30
C GLU A 84 -9.66 11.65 -12.94
N PRO A 85 -9.20 12.88 -12.65
CA PRO A 85 -9.25 13.45 -11.30
C PRO A 85 -10.65 13.56 -10.68
N VAL A 86 -11.66 13.96 -11.48
CA VAL A 86 -13.06 14.07 -11.00
C VAL A 86 -13.60 12.68 -10.67
N ARG A 87 -13.39 11.71 -11.55
CA ARG A 87 -13.84 10.32 -11.30
C ARG A 87 -13.18 9.72 -10.07
N LEU A 88 -11.88 9.96 -9.90
CA LEU A 88 -11.15 9.51 -8.72
C LEU A 88 -11.69 10.15 -7.43
N ALA A 89 -12.06 11.43 -7.48
CA ALA A 89 -12.67 12.12 -6.33
C ALA A 89 -14.00 11.49 -5.93
N GLU A 90 -14.84 11.12 -6.90
CA GLU A 90 -16.11 10.42 -6.68
C GLU A 90 -15.91 9.04 -6.09
N ASP A 91 -15.03 8.23 -6.67
CA ASP A 91 -14.73 6.87 -6.21
C ASP A 91 -14.21 6.85 -4.76
N ILE A 92 -13.28 7.76 -4.42
CA ILE A 92 -12.76 7.88 -3.05
C ILE A 92 -13.83 8.38 -2.09
N ALA A 93 -14.68 9.34 -2.50
CA ALA A 93 -15.77 9.81 -1.64
C ALA A 93 -16.79 8.71 -1.34
N VAL A 94 -17.08 7.84 -2.30
CA VAL A 94 -17.95 6.67 -2.09
C VAL A 94 -17.32 5.68 -1.13
N LEU A 95 -16.01 5.37 -1.27
CA LEU A 95 -15.29 4.51 -0.33
C LEU A 95 -15.22 5.10 1.08
N ASP A 96 -15.00 6.39 1.21
CA ASP A 96 -14.98 7.10 2.49
C ASP A 96 -16.34 7.02 3.19
N LEU A 97 -17.42 7.28 2.47
CA LEU A 97 -18.79 7.17 2.99
C LEU A 97 -19.14 5.72 3.36
N ALA A 98 -18.86 4.76 2.48
CA ALA A 98 -19.18 3.36 2.70
C ALA A 98 -18.39 2.76 3.89
N SER A 99 -17.19 3.25 4.11
CA SER A 99 -16.33 2.82 5.23
C SER A 99 -16.55 3.60 6.52
N GLY A 100 -17.31 4.71 6.49
CA GLY A 100 -17.39 5.63 7.63
C GLY A 100 -16.05 6.32 7.94
N GLY A 101 -15.24 6.60 6.91
CA GLY A 101 -13.95 7.28 7.05
C GLY A 101 -12.75 6.37 7.32
N ARG A 102 -12.89 5.04 7.16
CA ARG A 102 -11.79 4.05 7.37
C ARG A 102 -10.85 3.91 6.18
N PHE A 103 -11.19 4.46 5.02
CA PHE A 103 -10.35 4.40 3.83
C PHE A 103 -9.30 5.49 3.83
N SER A 104 -8.07 5.14 3.49
CA SER A 104 -6.94 6.06 3.31
C SER A 104 -6.09 5.65 2.13
N PHE A 105 -5.21 6.55 1.65
CA PHE A 105 -4.27 6.17 0.61
C PHE A 105 -2.97 6.98 0.64
N VAL A 106 -1.94 6.41 0.01
CA VAL A 106 -0.71 7.11 -0.31
C VAL A 106 -0.75 7.48 -1.80
N ALA A 107 -0.80 8.77 -2.10
CA ALA A 107 -0.81 9.26 -3.47
C ALA A 107 0.56 9.03 -4.11
N GLY A 108 0.64 8.08 -5.04
CA GLY A 108 1.83 7.70 -5.79
C GLY A 108 1.87 8.35 -7.17
N LEU A 109 3.10 8.68 -7.61
CA LEU A 109 3.34 9.17 -8.98
C LEU A 109 3.44 8.02 -9.99
N GLY A 110 3.79 6.83 -9.52
CA GLY A 110 4.21 5.74 -10.39
C GLY A 110 5.65 5.90 -10.89
N TYR A 111 6.24 4.81 -11.32
CA TYR A 111 7.64 4.79 -11.80
C TYR A 111 7.84 3.94 -13.07
N ARG A 112 6.75 3.40 -13.64
CA ARG A 112 6.78 2.54 -14.84
C ARG A 112 6.20 3.28 -16.04
N PRO A 113 7.03 3.66 -17.05
CA PRO A 113 6.54 4.31 -18.27
C PRO A 113 5.50 3.49 -19.04
N LYS A 114 5.60 2.14 -18.96
CA LYS A 114 4.67 1.20 -19.62
C LYS A 114 3.23 1.35 -19.10
N GLU A 115 3.04 1.64 -17.80
CA GLU A 115 1.72 1.88 -17.21
C GLU A 115 1.08 3.15 -17.78
N TYR A 116 1.86 4.21 -17.89
CA TYR A 116 1.41 5.48 -18.51
C TYR A 116 1.03 5.30 -19.98
N ALA A 117 1.88 4.61 -20.74
CA ALA A 117 1.61 4.35 -22.16
C ALA A 117 0.34 3.50 -22.37
N ALA A 118 0.14 2.46 -21.57
CA ALA A 118 -1.03 1.58 -21.65
C ALA A 118 -2.35 2.28 -21.32
N LEU A 119 -2.31 3.30 -20.45
CA LEU A 119 -3.48 4.06 -20.02
C LEU A 119 -3.59 5.44 -20.70
N ASP A 120 -2.85 5.65 -21.80
CA ASP A 120 -2.83 6.91 -22.57
C ASP A 120 -2.55 8.14 -21.70
N LYS A 121 -1.60 8.03 -20.76
CA LYS A 121 -1.18 9.11 -19.87
C LYS A 121 0.21 9.63 -20.24
N ASN A 122 0.43 10.92 -20.09
CA ASN A 122 1.70 11.55 -20.45
C ASN A 122 2.75 11.37 -19.34
N TRP A 123 3.75 10.52 -19.59
CA TRP A 123 4.86 10.26 -18.67
C TRP A 123 5.66 11.51 -18.31
N GLU A 124 5.98 12.36 -19.27
CA GLU A 124 6.80 13.56 -19.04
C GLU A 124 6.07 14.61 -18.23
N ALA A 125 4.75 14.68 -18.36
CA ALA A 125 3.91 15.63 -17.62
C ALA A 125 3.47 15.10 -16.24
N ARG A 126 3.84 13.88 -15.83
CA ARG A 126 3.30 13.20 -14.64
C ARG A 126 3.38 14.03 -13.34
N GLY A 127 4.44 14.83 -13.17
CA GLY A 127 4.58 15.71 -12.01
C GLY A 127 3.53 16.82 -11.97
N LYS A 128 3.22 17.43 -13.12
CA LYS A 128 2.17 18.45 -13.25
C LYS A 128 0.78 17.81 -13.13
N GLN A 129 0.60 16.62 -13.69
CA GLN A 129 -0.65 15.84 -13.54
C GLN A 129 -0.92 15.53 -12.07
N MET A 130 0.10 15.12 -11.30
CA MET A 130 -0.04 14.86 -9.87
C MET A 130 -0.50 16.13 -9.13
N ASP A 131 0.12 17.27 -9.40
CA ASP A 131 -0.28 18.54 -8.81
C ASP A 131 -1.72 18.89 -9.14
N HIS A 132 -2.11 18.79 -10.41
CA HIS A 132 -3.48 19.04 -10.89
C HIS A 132 -4.48 18.07 -10.24
N THR A 133 -4.16 16.78 -10.17
CA THR A 133 -5.03 15.78 -9.53
C THR A 133 -5.25 16.10 -8.06
N ILE A 134 -4.19 16.39 -7.29
CA ILE A 134 -4.31 16.75 -5.86
C ILE A 134 -5.21 18.00 -5.69
N GLU A 135 -4.98 19.04 -6.48
CA GLU A 135 -5.79 20.27 -6.42
C GLU A 135 -7.27 19.97 -6.72
N THR A 136 -7.53 19.14 -7.73
CA THR A 136 -8.89 18.74 -8.10
C THR A 136 -9.57 17.93 -7.00
N LEU A 137 -8.87 16.95 -6.42
CA LEU A 137 -9.39 16.14 -5.31
C LEU A 137 -9.79 17.04 -4.11
N LEU A 138 -8.91 17.93 -3.69
CA LEU A 138 -9.16 18.82 -2.56
C LEU A 138 -10.35 19.75 -2.82
N LYS A 139 -10.47 20.30 -4.04
CA LYS A 139 -11.65 21.13 -4.45
C LYS A 139 -12.93 20.31 -4.49
N ALA A 140 -12.90 19.12 -5.09
CA ALA A 140 -14.06 18.24 -5.21
C ALA A 140 -14.63 17.86 -3.83
N TRP A 141 -13.77 17.53 -2.88
CA TRP A 141 -14.19 17.12 -1.53
C TRP A 141 -14.62 18.26 -0.61
N SER A 142 -14.37 19.52 -0.99
CA SER A 142 -14.90 20.67 -0.26
C SER A 142 -16.44 20.75 -0.33
N GLY A 143 -17.04 20.16 -1.39
CA GLY A 143 -18.47 20.25 -1.69
C GLY A 143 -18.88 21.57 -2.35
N GLU A 144 -17.94 22.48 -2.56
CA GLU A 144 -18.17 23.75 -3.26
C GLU A 144 -18.10 23.58 -4.77
N ARG A 145 -18.66 24.57 -5.49
CA ARG A 145 -18.52 24.63 -6.95
C ARG A 145 -17.14 25.16 -7.33
N PHE A 146 -16.60 24.66 -8.43
CA PHE A 146 -15.31 25.12 -8.97
C PHE A 146 -15.27 24.96 -10.49
N GLU A 147 -14.39 25.73 -11.13
CA GLU A 147 -14.14 25.58 -12.57
C GLU A 147 -13.24 24.37 -12.83
N TYR A 148 -13.66 23.51 -13.76
CA TYR A 148 -12.91 22.38 -14.25
C TYR A 148 -13.12 22.20 -15.76
N ASN A 149 -12.05 22.26 -16.54
CA ASN A 149 -12.06 22.15 -18.01
C ASN A 149 -13.09 23.13 -18.69
N GLY A 150 -13.18 24.35 -18.19
CA GLY A 150 -14.11 25.38 -18.74
C GLY A 150 -15.57 25.23 -18.30
N HIS A 151 -15.85 24.33 -17.37
CA HIS A 151 -17.18 24.10 -16.82
C HIS A 151 -17.23 24.41 -15.32
N ASP A 152 -18.30 25.05 -14.87
CA ASP A 152 -18.59 25.21 -13.45
C ASP A 152 -19.25 23.92 -12.93
N ILE A 153 -18.51 23.13 -12.15
CA ILE A 153 -18.97 21.83 -11.64
C ILE A 153 -19.06 21.81 -10.12
N ARG A 154 -19.85 20.88 -9.61
CA ARG A 154 -19.85 20.44 -8.23
C ARG A 154 -19.78 18.92 -8.19
N VAL A 155 -18.81 18.38 -7.47
CA VAL A 155 -18.63 16.93 -7.33
C VAL A 155 -19.45 16.43 -6.14
N THR A 156 -20.14 15.31 -6.33
CA THR A 156 -20.93 14.61 -5.30
C THR A 156 -20.75 13.09 -5.47
N PRO A 157 -20.83 12.30 -4.37
CA PRO A 157 -21.10 12.74 -2.99
C PRO A 157 -19.89 13.45 -2.36
N VAL A 158 -20.15 14.19 -1.26
CA VAL A 158 -19.08 14.76 -0.42
C VAL A 158 -18.68 13.71 0.63
N PRO A 159 -17.37 13.48 0.87
CA PRO A 159 -16.92 12.49 1.85
C PRO A 159 -17.31 12.86 3.29
N VAL A 160 -17.39 11.85 4.16
CA VAL A 160 -17.66 12.04 5.59
C VAL A 160 -16.42 12.58 6.33
N SER A 161 -15.24 12.17 5.93
CA SER A 161 -13.98 12.62 6.53
C SER A 161 -13.73 14.11 6.32
N LYS A 162 -13.22 14.79 7.36
CA LYS A 162 -12.94 16.23 7.33
C LYS A 162 -11.48 16.51 7.71
N PRO A 163 -10.80 17.44 7.02
CA PRO A 163 -11.28 18.28 5.91
C PRO A 163 -11.47 17.52 4.60
N HIS A 164 -10.91 16.33 4.46
CA HIS A 164 -10.97 15.44 3.29
C HIS A 164 -10.63 14.00 3.72
N PRO A 165 -10.85 12.98 2.87
CA PRO A 165 -10.36 11.62 3.12
C PRO A 165 -8.86 11.61 3.44
N PRO A 166 -8.40 10.81 4.41
CA PRO A 166 -7.00 10.80 4.81
C PRO A 166 -6.09 10.32 3.66
N PHE A 167 -5.07 11.10 3.33
CA PHE A 167 -4.03 10.64 2.41
C PHE A 167 -2.69 11.34 2.63
N ALA A 168 -1.63 10.68 2.17
CA ALA A 168 -0.27 11.18 2.19
C ALA A 168 0.29 11.29 0.77
N ILE A 169 1.27 12.13 0.56
CA ILE A 169 2.05 12.15 -0.69
C ILE A 169 3.20 11.17 -0.55
N GLY A 170 3.23 10.15 -1.41
CA GLY A 170 4.32 9.18 -1.46
C GLY A 170 5.45 9.62 -2.39
N GLY A 171 6.66 9.22 -2.06
CA GLY A 171 7.79 9.38 -2.99
C GLY A 171 9.16 9.48 -2.34
N MET A 172 10.19 9.28 -3.16
CA MET A 172 11.60 9.28 -2.76
C MET A 172 12.39 10.38 -3.50
N SER A 173 11.79 11.54 -3.70
CA SER A 173 12.44 12.65 -4.39
C SER A 173 12.22 13.98 -3.68
N ARG A 174 13.16 14.91 -3.88
CA ARG A 174 13.01 16.29 -3.40
C ARG A 174 11.73 16.96 -3.90
N ALA A 175 11.29 16.63 -5.13
CA ALA A 175 10.03 17.12 -5.70
C ALA A 175 8.81 16.62 -4.92
N ALA A 176 8.80 15.34 -4.50
CA ALA A 176 7.73 14.79 -3.69
C ALA A 176 7.68 15.45 -2.30
N ALA A 177 8.80 15.62 -1.62
CA ALA A 177 8.89 16.31 -0.33
C ALA A 177 8.34 17.75 -0.41
N ARG A 178 8.77 18.53 -1.43
CA ARG A 178 8.27 19.90 -1.65
C ARG A 178 6.79 19.94 -2.00
N ARG A 179 6.30 18.94 -2.77
CA ARG A 179 4.87 18.82 -3.10
C ARG A 179 4.05 18.60 -1.85
N ALA A 180 4.42 17.63 -1.02
CA ALA A 180 3.74 17.35 0.24
C ALA A 180 3.68 18.60 1.13
N ALA A 181 4.79 19.30 1.32
CA ALA A 181 4.86 20.53 2.09
C ALA A 181 3.99 21.64 1.49
N ARG A 182 4.02 21.83 0.16
CA ARG A 182 3.21 22.84 -0.53
C ARG A 182 1.73 22.66 -0.30
N PHE A 183 1.24 21.43 -0.36
CA PHE A 183 -0.17 21.12 -0.10
C PHE A 183 -0.49 21.04 1.40
N GLY A 184 0.49 20.97 2.30
CA GLY A 184 0.29 20.74 3.73
C GLY A 184 -0.21 19.34 4.05
N LEU A 185 0.15 18.37 3.21
CA LEU A 185 -0.25 16.97 3.34
C LEU A 185 0.87 16.15 3.98
N PRO A 186 0.55 15.05 4.68
CA PRO A 186 1.55 14.11 5.17
C PRO A 186 2.47 13.63 4.06
N PHE A 187 3.74 13.39 4.42
CA PHE A 187 4.75 12.86 3.50
C PHE A 187 5.09 11.42 3.87
N TYR A 188 4.81 10.49 2.96
CA TYR A 188 5.11 9.07 3.15
C TYR A 188 6.42 8.69 2.45
N LEU A 189 7.39 8.22 3.25
CA LEU A 189 8.66 7.67 2.78
C LEU A 189 8.60 6.15 2.87
N PRO A 190 8.84 5.40 1.78
CA PRO A 190 8.79 3.93 1.80
C PRO A 190 10.01 3.29 2.46
N MET A 191 11.01 4.07 2.83
CA MET A 191 12.22 3.66 3.56
C MET A 191 12.78 4.84 4.34
N ASP A 192 13.77 4.59 5.21
CA ASP A 192 14.45 5.67 5.93
C ASP A 192 15.22 6.58 4.97
N MET A 193 14.82 7.84 4.90
CA MET A 193 15.42 8.89 4.05
C MET A 193 15.46 10.22 4.82
N PRO A 194 16.33 10.35 5.81
CA PRO A 194 16.34 11.50 6.72
C PRO A 194 16.51 12.83 6.00
N GLU A 195 17.28 12.89 4.90
CA GLU A 195 17.45 14.11 4.11
C GLU A 195 16.15 14.60 3.46
N LEU A 196 15.28 13.70 3.03
CA LEU A 196 13.98 14.07 2.46
C LEU A 196 12.98 14.44 3.55
N ALA A 197 13.02 13.76 4.68
CA ALA A 197 12.23 14.12 5.85
C ALA A 197 12.57 15.53 6.35
N GLU A 198 13.86 15.87 6.42
CA GLU A 198 14.32 17.19 6.83
C GLU A 198 13.95 18.26 5.79
N LEU A 199 14.12 17.99 4.50
CA LEU A 199 13.65 18.87 3.45
C LEU A 199 12.16 19.19 3.56
N TYR A 200 11.34 18.16 3.82
CA TYR A 200 9.90 18.35 4.00
C TYR A 200 9.60 19.26 5.19
N ARG A 201 10.24 19.03 6.35
CA ARG A 201 10.03 19.85 7.55
C ARG A 201 10.46 21.31 7.33
N SER A 202 11.62 21.54 6.71
CA SER A 202 12.11 22.90 6.40
C SER A 202 11.19 23.64 5.42
N GLU A 203 10.63 22.94 4.44
CA GLU A 203 9.65 23.54 3.51
C GLU A 203 8.32 23.86 4.21
N LEU A 204 7.85 23.01 5.13
CA LEU A 204 6.66 23.32 5.95
C LEU A 204 6.88 24.58 6.78
N GLU A 205 8.02 24.70 7.46
CA GLU A 205 8.37 25.87 8.25
C GLU A 205 8.40 27.14 7.40
N ARG A 206 9.06 27.08 6.24
CA ARG A 206 9.12 28.18 5.26
C ARG A 206 7.71 28.62 4.79
N LEU A 207 6.76 27.68 4.70
CA LEU A 207 5.39 27.94 4.24
C LEU A 207 4.42 28.24 5.38
N GLY A 208 4.85 28.20 6.65
CA GLY A 208 3.99 28.37 7.81
C GLY A 208 2.93 27.29 7.96
N LYS A 209 3.23 26.05 7.51
CA LYS A 209 2.33 24.91 7.53
C LYS A 209 2.78 23.85 8.54
N GLN A 210 1.87 22.97 8.89
CA GLN A 210 2.15 21.79 9.70
C GLN A 210 1.93 20.51 8.88
N GLY A 211 2.61 19.44 9.25
CA GLY A 211 2.48 18.14 8.62
C GLY A 211 3.36 17.10 9.31
N VAL A 212 3.18 15.85 8.91
CA VAL A 212 3.90 14.72 9.48
C VAL A 212 4.64 13.93 8.41
N VAL A 213 5.80 13.38 8.77
CA VAL A 213 6.49 12.37 7.98
C VAL A 213 6.08 11.01 8.51
N THR A 214 5.63 10.15 7.62
CA THR A 214 5.40 8.74 7.91
C THR A 214 6.42 7.92 7.17
N GLN A 215 7.16 7.09 7.88
CA GLN A 215 8.12 6.16 7.30
C GLN A 215 8.07 4.83 8.04
N PRO A 216 8.35 3.69 7.35
CA PRO A 216 8.44 2.43 8.03
C PRO A 216 9.58 2.47 9.06
N ALA A 217 9.40 1.78 10.17
CA ALA A 217 10.50 1.51 11.09
C ALA A 217 11.57 0.61 10.41
N GLU A 218 12.81 0.68 10.86
CA GLU A 218 13.86 -0.25 10.42
C GLU A 218 13.37 -1.70 10.59
N GLY A 219 13.56 -2.52 9.55
CA GLY A 219 13.15 -3.94 9.55
C GLY A 219 11.69 -4.18 9.16
N ASN A 220 11.05 -3.28 8.41
CA ASN A 220 9.69 -3.47 7.89
C ASN A 220 9.69 -4.46 6.70
N SER A 221 9.96 -5.72 7.03
CA SER A 221 9.91 -6.86 6.10
C SER A 221 8.49 -7.40 5.97
N MET A 222 8.24 -8.09 4.86
CA MET A 222 7.02 -8.89 4.68
C MET A 222 7.20 -10.21 5.41
N ILE A 223 6.32 -10.45 6.38
CA ILE A 223 6.47 -11.56 7.30
C ILE A 223 5.52 -12.69 6.94
N PHE A 224 6.07 -13.90 7.00
CA PHE A 224 5.33 -15.16 6.96
C PHE A 224 5.58 -15.90 8.28
N LEU A 225 4.61 -16.70 8.69
CA LEU A 225 4.74 -17.49 9.91
C LEU A 225 4.82 -18.98 9.59
N ASP A 226 5.77 -19.65 10.19
CA ASP A 226 5.89 -21.09 10.19
C ASP A 226 6.59 -21.57 11.48
N GLU A 227 6.26 -22.76 11.94
CA GLU A 227 6.97 -23.39 13.08
C GLU A 227 8.40 -23.79 12.72
N ASP A 228 8.67 -24.05 11.43
CA ASP A 228 9.99 -24.39 10.88
C ASP A 228 10.35 -23.43 9.72
N PRO A 229 10.96 -22.26 10.02
CA PRO A 229 11.31 -21.27 9.01
C PRO A 229 12.22 -21.79 7.89
N GLU A 230 13.16 -22.68 8.17
CA GLU A 230 14.08 -23.20 7.14
C GLU A 230 13.34 -24.12 6.15
N ARG A 231 12.48 -25.00 6.63
CA ARG A 231 11.61 -25.80 5.77
C ARG A 231 10.69 -24.90 4.93
N ALA A 232 10.08 -23.90 5.56
CA ALA A 232 9.19 -22.97 4.88
C ALA A 232 9.94 -22.10 3.84
N TRP A 233 11.19 -21.74 4.07
CA TRP A 233 12.02 -21.08 3.07
C TRP A 233 12.24 -21.94 1.82
N HIS A 234 12.48 -23.23 1.97
CA HIS A 234 12.61 -24.16 0.82
C HIS A 234 11.31 -24.24 0.02
N GLU A 235 10.15 -24.18 0.68
CA GLU A 235 8.83 -24.25 0.07
C GLU A 235 8.44 -22.91 -0.60
N LEU A 236 8.60 -21.78 0.11
CA LEU A 236 8.02 -20.49 -0.26
C LEU A 236 8.97 -19.60 -1.10
N ALA A 237 10.26 -19.87 -1.10
CA ALA A 237 11.24 -19.09 -1.84
C ALA A 237 10.90 -18.87 -3.32
N PRO A 238 10.36 -19.84 -4.08
CA PRO A 238 9.97 -19.61 -5.47
C PRO A 238 8.92 -18.52 -5.66
N TYR A 239 7.98 -18.37 -4.72
CA TYR A 239 6.95 -17.34 -4.74
C TYR A 239 7.53 -15.95 -4.43
N PHE A 240 8.37 -15.85 -3.41
CA PHE A 240 9.06 -14.61 -3.07
C PHE A 240 10.00 -14.16 -4.19
N LEU A 241 10.71 -15.13 -4.81
CA LEU A 241 11.64 -14.85 -5.89
C LEU A 241 10.91 -14.29 -7.11
N ARG A 242 9.74 -14.86 -7.47
CA ARG A 242 8.90 -14.37 -8.57
C ARG A 242 8.51 -12.91 -8.35
N GLU A 243 7.96 -12.56 -7.19
CA GLU A 243 7.58 -11.17 -6.88
C GLU A 243 8.80 -10.25 -6.82
N GLY A 244 9.87 -10.68 -6.15
CA GLY A 244 11.09 -9.89 -5.98
C GLY A 244 11.82 -9.60 -7.29
N GLN A 245 11.93 -10.57 -8.19
CA GLN A 245 12.55 -10.40 -9.49
C GLN A 245 11.77 -9.44 -10.38
N GLU A 246 10.46 -9.63 -10.51
CA GLU A 246 9.63 -8.76 -11.33
C GLU A 246 9.67 -7.31 -10.84
N TYR A 247 9.60 -7.10 -9.53
CA TYR A 247 9.74 -5.78 -8.95
C TYR A 247 11.13 -5.16 -9.21
N SER A 248 12.18 -5.99 -9.21
CA SER A 248 13.55 -5.58 -9.57
C SER A 248 13.66 -5.21 -11.06
N ASP A 249 13.00 -5.97 -11.94
CA ASP A 249 13.00 -5.70 -13.39
C ASP A 249 12.27 -4.39 -13.73
N TRP A 250 11.13 -4.13 -13.13
CA TRP A 250 10.40 -2.88 -13.31
C TRP A 250 11.20 -1.63 -12.93
N LYS A 251 12.05 -1.75 -11.91
CA LYS A 251 12.92 -0.64 -11.50
C LYS A 251 14.03 -0.37 -12.50
N ARG A 252 14.50 -1.39 -13.21
CA ARG A 252 15.47 -1.21 -14.30
C ARG A 252 14.85 -0.55 -15.53
N GLU A 253 13.57 -0.81 -15.80
CA GLU A 253 12.82 -0.20 -16.90
C GLU A 253 12.39 1.25 -16.59
N GLY A 254 12.18 1.58 -15.35
CA GLY A 254 11.63 2.86 -14.89
C GLY A 254 12.66 3.82 -14.30
N VAL A 255 12.31 4.39 -13.14
CA VAL A 255 13.20 5.32 -12.41
C VAL A 255 14.07 4.51 -11.44
N PRO A 256 15.40 4.49 -11.62
CA PRO A 256 16.30 3.80 -10.70
C PRO A 256 16.15 4.31 -9.27
N ARG A 257 16.16 3.41 -8.30
CA ARG A 257 16.16 3.75 -6.88
C ARG A 257 17.57 3.62 -6.32
N PRO A 258 18.08 4.62 -5.61
CA PRO A 258 19.39 4.54 -4.96
C PRO A 258 19.45 3.38 -3.94
N GLY A 259 20.55 2.62 -3.95
CA GLY A 259 20.84 1.62 -2.92
C GLY A 259 20.12 0.28 -3.04
N GLU A 260 19.31 0.08 -4.06
CA GLU A 260 18.58 -1.16 -4.27
C GLU A 260 19.40 -2.16 -5.08
N GLN A 261 19.61 -3.37 -4.50
CA GLN A 261 20.32 -4.46 -5.19
C GLN A 261 19.30 -5.29 -6.00
N PRO A 262 19.70 -5.78 -7.20
CA PRO A 262 18.86 -6.69 -7.97
C PRO A 262 18.64 -8.01 -7.22
N VAL A 263 17.46 -8.58 -7.39
CA VAL A 263 17.16 -9.92 -6.89
C VAL A 263 17.43 -10.92 -8.00
N VAL A 264 18.47 -11.74 -7.84
CA VAL A 264 18.86 -12.78 -8.80
C VAL A 264 18.52 -14.16 -8.25
N GLY A 265 18.63 -14.36 -6.95
CA GLY A 265 18.41 -15.65 -6.30
C GLY A 265 17.87 -15.53 -4.87
N ILE A 266 17.70 -16.70 -4.25
CA ILE A 266 17.14 -16.81 -2.89
C ILE A 266 18.05 -16.15 -1.85
N ASP A 267 19.36 -16.26 -2.01
CA ASP A 267 20.33 -15.67 -1.08
C ASP A 267 20.25 -14.14 -1.09
N ASP A 268 19.98 -13.53 -2.26
CA ASP A 268 19.75 -12.09 -2.36
C ASP A 268 18.50 -11.68 -1.59
N LEU A 269 17.39 -12.43 -1.73
CA LEU A 269 16.16 -12.18 -0.99
C LEU A 269 16.36 -12.24 0.52
N ARG A 270 17.08 -13.27 1.00
CA ARG A 270 17.37 -13.44 2.43
C ARG A 270 18.27 -12.32 2.96
N SER A 271 19.30 -11.94 2.20
CA SER A 271 20.24 -10.88 2.60
C SER A 271 19.59 -9.50 2.66
N GLN A 272 18.65 -9.21 1.76
CA GLN A 272 17.92 -7.96 1.71
C GLN A 272 16.85 -7.84 2.80
N LYS A 273 16.50 -8.92 3.49
CA LYS A 273 15.48 -8.99 4.55
C LYS A 273 14.12 -8.38 4.13
N ARG A 274 13.82 -8.45 2.85
CA ARG A 274 12.54 -7.98 2.33
C ARG A 274 11.40 -8.91 2.68
N TYR A 275 11.69 -10.20 2.69
CA TYR A 275 10.81 -11.27 3.13
C TYR A 275 11.48 -11.99 4.29
N GLU A 276 10.72 -12.23 5.33
CA GLU A 276 11.18 -13.00 6.49
C GLU A 276 10.16 -14.07 6.84
N ILE A 277 10.64 -15.24 7.18
CA ILE A 277 9.79 -16.29 7.75
C ILE A 277 10.17 -16.38 9.23
N LEU A 278 9.20 -16.16 10.10
CA LEU A 278 9.40 -16.15 11.54
C LEU A 278 8.62 -17.28 12.20
N THR A 279 9.18 -17.83 13.27
CA THR A 279 8.40 -18.61 14.22
C THR A 279 7.39 -17.71 14.94
N PRO A 280 6.30 -18.26 15.50
CA PRO A 280 5.39 -17.47 16.33
C PRO A 280 6.09 -16.74 17.48
N ALA A 281 7.09 -17.35 18.12
CA ALA A 281 7.84 -16.74 19.21
C ALA A 281 8.70 -15.55 18.74
N GLU A 282 9.35 -15.65 17.59
CA GLU A 282 10.09 -14.53 16.98
C GLU A 282 9.16 -13.41 16.54
N CYS A 283 7.98 -13.72 16.02
CA CYS A 283 6.97 -12.72 15.68
C CYS A 283 6.48 -11.95 16.92
N VAL A 284 6.20 -12.65 18.02
CA VAL A 284 5.86 -12.02 19.32
C VAL A 284 6.99 -11.10 19.79
N ALA A 285 8.23 -11.57 19.72
CA ALA A 285 9.41 -10.78 20.09
C ALA A 285 9.52 -9.51 19.24
N ARG A 286 9.31 -9.64 17.93
CA ARG A 286 9.31 -8.54 16.96
C ARG A 286 8.24 -7.50 17.30
N ILE A 287 6.99 -7.93 17.54
CA ILE A 287 5.87 -7.03 17.89
C ILE A 287 6.16 -6.30 19.20
N ARG A 288 6.72 -6.98 20.19
CA ARG A 288 7.07 -6.36 21.49
C ARG A 288 8.22 -5.36 21.40
N ALA A 289 9.21 -5.64 20.53
CA ALA A 289 10.34 -4.75 20.30
C ALA A 289 9.98 -3.55 19.42
N SER A 290 8.96 -3.69 18.59
CA SER A 290 8.44 -2.62 17.75
C SER A 290 7.76 -1.57 18.61
N GLY A 291 8.13 -0.30 18.44
CA GLY A 291 7.43 0.81 19.10
C GLY A 291 5.97 0.92 18.61
N PRO A 292 5.16 1.78 19.23
CA PRO A 292 3.75 1.96 18.88
C PRO A 292 3.52 2.34 17.41
N ASP A 293 4.53 2.93 16.77
CA ASP A 293 4.48 3.41 15.37
C ASP A 293 5.00 2.38 14.35
N SER A 294 5.49 1.22 14.80
CA SER A 294 6.01 0.17 13.91
C SER A 294 4.93 -0.86 13.58
N THR A 295 4.91 -1.34 12.36
CA THR A 295 3.91 -2.27 11.84
C THR A 295 4.56 -3.59 11.42
N VAL A 296 4.07 -4.71 11.98
CA VAL A 296 4.35 -6.04 11.46
C VAL A 296 3.42 -6.30 10.27
N CYS A 297 3.99 -6.60 9.11
CA CYS A 297 3.23 -6.77 7.88
C CYS A 297 3.18 -8.24 7.45
N LEU A 298 2.01 -8.88 7.56
CA LEU A 298 1.79 -10.22 7.03
C LEU A 298 1.36 -10.14 5.56
N HIS A 299 1.96 -10.99 4.72
CA HIS A 299 1.73 -10.99 3.27
C HIS A 299 1.37 -12.40 2.76
N PRO A 300 0.17 -12.93 3.08
CA PRO A 300 -0.14 -14.34 2.90
C PRO A 300 -0.20 -14.81 1.45
N LEU A 301 -0.67 -13.97 0.51
CA LEU A 301 -0.90 -14.34 -0.90
C LEU A 301 0.24 -13.95 -1.85
N CYS A 302 1.44 -13.66 -1.31
CA CYS A 302 2.62 -13.23 -2.05
C CYS A 302 2.98 -14.20 -3.19
N GLY A 303 3.21 -13.65 -4.39
CA GLY A 303 3.78 -14.39 -5.53
C GLY A 303 2.99 -15.63 -5.96
N GLY A 304 1.73 -15.77 -5.51
CA GLY A 304 0.89 -16.93 -5.83
C GLY A 304 1.00 -18.08 -4.82
N ILE A 305 1.42 -17.82 -3.59
CA ILE A 305 1.36 -18.81 -2.50
C ILE A 305 -0.03 -19.47 -2.48
N PRO A 306 -0.12 -20.82 -2.43
CA PRO A 306 -1.39 -21.53 -2.37
C PRO A 306 -2.27 -21.05 -1.21
N ILE A 307 -3.57 -20.94 -1.45
CA ILE A 307 -4.52 -20.35 -0.50
C ILE A 307 -4.48 -21.07 0.86
N ASP A 308 -4.44 -22.42 0.85
CA ASP A 308 -4.38 -23.20 2.08
C ASP A 308 -3.10 -22.93 2.86
N ARG A 309 -1.98 -22.74 2.15
CA ARG A 309 -0.69 -22.41 2.76
C ARG A 309 -0.68 -21.00 3.35
N ALA A 310 -1.33 -20.07 2.67
CA ALA A 310 -1.51 -18.71 3.15
C ALA A 310 -2.33 -18.68 4.46
N TRP A 311 -3.40 -19.45 4.53
CA TRP A 311 -4.22 -19.60 5.74
C TRP A 311 -3.45 -20.20 6.92
N GLN A 312 -2.58 -21.18 6.70
CA GLN A 312 -1.76 -21.76 7.76
C GLN A 312 -0.95 -20.71 8.52
N GLY A 313 -0.34 -19.76 7.82
CA GLY A 313 0.39 -18.66 8.45
C GLY A 313 -0.51 -17.72 9.26
N LEU A 314 -1.71 -17.41 8.77
CA LEU A 314 -2.69 -16.61 9.49
C LEU A 314 -3.24 -17.33 10.72
N GLU A 315 -3.50 -18.62 10.65
CA GLU A 315 -3.93 -19.43 11.79
C GLU A 315 -2.82 -19.55 12.86
N LEU A 316 -1.55 -19.61 12.47
CA LEU A 316 -0.43 -19.53 13.42
C LEU A 316 -0.43 -18.18 14.16
N TYR A 317 -0.69 -17.08 13.46
CA TYR A 317 -0.82 -15.77 14.10
C TYR A 317 -1.93 -15.78 15.15
N LYS A 318 -3.13 -16.20 14.78
CA LYS A 318 -4.29 -16.29 15.65
C LYS A 318 -4.05 -17.16 16.88
N ASN A 319 -3.52 -18.36 16.67
CA ASN A 319 -3.46 -19.39 17.71
C ASN A 319 -2.22 -19.32 18.59
N ARG A 320 -1.11 -18.72 18.09
CA ARG A 320 0.18 -18.75 18.77
C ARG A 320 0.79 -17.37 19.03
N VAL A 321 0.53 -16.41 18.18
CA VAL A 321 1.07 -15.03 18.34
C VAL A 321 0.11 -14.19 19.16
N LEU A 322 -1.14 -14.09 18.72
CA LEU A 322 -2.13 -13.22 19.36
C LEU A 322 -2.34 -13.50 20.87
N PRO A 323 -2.47 -14.76 21.35
CA PRO A 323 -2.63 -15.03 22.78
C PRO A 323 -1.40 -14.69 23.63
N ALA A 324 -0.22 -14.58 23.03
CA ALA A 324 1.02 -14.21 23.70
C ALA A 324 1.24 -12.69 23.78
N LEU A 325 0.41 -11.89 23.12
CA LEU A 325 0.45 -10.43 23.18
C LEU A 325 -0.43 -9.92 24.34
N PRO A 326 -0.11 -8.74 24.93
CA PRO A 326 -1.01 -8.13 25.91
C PRO A 326 -2.39 -7.88 25.30
N ALA A 327 -3.44 -8.01 26.08
CA ALA A 327 -4.77 -7.62 25.66
C ALA A 327 -4.78 -6.12 25.28
N ALA A 328 -5.40 -5.80 24.14
CA ALA A 328 -5.46 -4.44 23.60
C ALA A 328 -6.36 -3.54 24.44
#